data_fb58dd6238813a6ea7794ba5c4af8eb6
#
_entry.id   fb58dd6238813a6ea7794ba5c4af8eb6
#
_cell.length_a   1.000
_cell.length_b   1.000
_cell.length_c   1.000
_cell.angle_alpha   90.00
_cell.angle_beta   90.00
_cell.angle_gamma   90.00
#
_symmetry.space_group_name_H-M   'P 1'
#
loop_
_entity.id
_entity.type
_entity.pdbx_description
1 polymer ?
#
loop_
_entity_poly.entity_id
_entity_poly.type
_entity_poly.pdbx_seq_one_letter_code
_entity_poly.pdbx_strand_id
1 'polypeptide(L)'
;MSKQVPRVQAVRRAWRDMMAAVREDRAMLNHYDSKYAGRDGLEGTIGFAHDLVTRIGFQILVAYRAMRFFVDARVPLAPQIASRSIRHVYGSDIHWDAQIEPGVVIVHGMGLAVSSAARVERGAILFQNVTLGMSVDPVTRVAGAPVVERDVHVGAGSTLIGPITIGARSKVTANCFVRTSIPADSLVEAPAPIVSPRGARDRLASAPSGRDVPPRQPNDFSK
;
A
#
# COMPACT_ATOMS: atom_id res chain seq x y z
N MET A 1 -15.60 24.05 28.19
CA MET A 1 -16.37 24.62 27.06
C MET A 1 -15.43 24.70 25.85
N SER A 2 -15.48 23.71 24.96
CA SER A 2 -14.69 23.70 23.72
C SER A 2 -15.31 24.70 22.74
N LYS A 3 -14.55 25.75 22.37
CA LYS A 3 -14.97 26.71 21.35
C LYS A 3 -15.06 25.97 20.01
N GLN A 4 -16.26 25.72 19.51
CA GLN A 4 -16.48 25.20 18.17
C GLN A 4 -15.86 26.19 17.17
N VAL A 5 -14.85 25.72 16.43
CA VAL A 5 -14.25 26.49 15.33
C VAL A 5 -15.36 26.72 14.28
N PRO A 6 -15.59 27.98 13.83
CA PRO A 6 -16.58 28.25 12.79
C PRO A 6 -16.35 27.38 11.56
N ARG A 7 -17.42 26.80 11.02
CA ARG A 7 -17.38 25.86 9.87
C ARG A 7 -16.52 26.37 8.69
N VAL A 8 -16.59 27.66 8.41
CA VAL A 8 -15.78 28.32 7.35
C VAL A 8 -14.27 28.25 7.64
N GLN A 9 -13.88 28.42 8.91
CA GLN A 9 -12.46 28.33 9.30
C GLN A 9 -11.95 26.90 9.19
N ALA A 10 -12.77 25.92 9.56
CA ALA A 10 -12.43 24.48 9.43
C ALA A 10 -12.22 24.11 7.95
N VAL A 11 -13.10 24.53 7.05
CA VAL A 11 -12.98 24.29 5.60
C VAL A 11 -11.73 24.97 5.02
N ARG A 12 -11.46 26.24 5.40
CA ARG A 12 -10.25 26.95 4.95
C ARG A 12 -8.97 26.28 5.44
N ARG A 13 -8.98 25.74 6.65
CA ARG A 13 -7.85 24.98 7.20
C ARG A 13 -7.66 23.68 6.41
N ALA A 14 -8.69 22.87 6.25
CA ALA A 14 -8.66 21.62 5.50
C ALA A 14 -8.16 21.82 4.05
N TRP A 15 -8.57 22.91 3.41
CA TRP A 15 -8.08 23.28 2.07
C TRP A 15 -6.58 23.58 2.05
N ARG A 16 -6.07 24.38 3.01
CA ARG A 16 -4.65 24.69 3.09
C ARG A 16 -3.82 23.42 3.35
N ASP A 17 -4.30 22.56 4.25
CA ASP A 17 -3.63 21.31 4.61
C ASP A 17 -3.59 20.36 3.39
N MET A 18 -4.69 20.25 2.64
CA MET A 18 -4.73 19.50 1.39
C MET A 18 -3.72 20.03 0.37
N MET A 19 -3.68 21.34 0.15
CA MET A 19 -2.77 21.95 -0.83
C MET A 19 -1.30 21.82 -0.40
N ALA A 20 -1.01 21.85 0.90
CA ALA A 20 0.32 21.59 1.44
C ALA A 20 0.73 20.14 1.17
N ALA A 21 -0.15 19.18 1.46
CA ALA A 21 0.09 17.77 1.21
C ALA A 21 0.36 17.48 -0.29
N VAL A 22 -0.43 18.04 -1.19
CA VAL A 22 -0.23 17.87 -2.65
C VAL A 22 1.13 18.41 -3.10
N ARG A 23 1.59 19.54 -2.53
CA ARG A 23 2.94 20.08 -2.84
C ARG A 23 4.04 19.17 -2.36
N GLU A 24 3.90 18.60 -1.16
CA GLU A 24 4.88 17.66 -0.61
C GLU A 24 4.92 16.35 -1.42
N ASP A 25 3.76 15.82 -1.81
CA ASP A 25 3.68 14.64 -2.66
C ASP A 25 4.40 14.88 -4.00
N ARG A 26 4.20 16.05 -4.60
CA ARG A 26 4.88 16.43 -5.83
C ARG A 26 6.40 16.59 -5.64
N ALA A 27 6.83 17.22 -4.57
CA ALA A 27 8.26 17.39 -4.27
C ALA A 27 8.94 16.03 -4.12
N MET A 28 8.27 15.08 -3.46
CA MET A 28 8.79 13.72 -3.31
C MET A 28 8.77 12.94 -4.63
N LEU A 29 7.75 13.12 -5.47
CA LEU A 29 7.73 12.56 -6.82
C LEU A 29 8.92 13.04 -7.66
N ASN A 30 9.22 14.34 -7.64
CA ASN A 30 10.37 14.90 -8.35
C ASN A 30 11.70 14.35 -7.81
N HIS A 31 11.82 14.23 -6.49
CA HIS A 31 12.98 13.59 -5.87
C HIS A 31 13.14 12.12 -6.31
N TYR A 32 12.04 11.38 -6.35
CA TYR A 32 12.00 10.00 -6.83
C TYR A 32 12.46 9.91 -8.30
N ASP A 33 11.91 10.75 -9.18
CA ASP A 33 12.24 10.76 -10.60
C ASP A 33 13.71 11.14 -10.86
N SER A 34 14.24 12.14 -10.15
CA SER A 34 15.66 12.51 -10.23
C SER A 34 16.56 11.36 -9.79
N LYS A 35 16.22 10.73 -8.65
CA LYS A 35 17.04 9.66 -8.05
C LYS A 35 17.02 8.35 -8.85
N TYR A 36 15.87 7.93 -9.39
CA TYR A 36 15.68 6.61 -9.97
C TYR A 36 15.50 6.61 -11.49
N ALA A 37 15.03 7.70 -12.07
CA ALA A 37 14.81 7.83 -13.51
C ALA A 37 15.77 8.81 -14.21
N GLY A 38 16.60 9.52 -13.44
CA GLY A 38 17.53 10.54 -13.98
C GLY A 38 16.79 11.68 -14.69
N ARG A 39 15.58 12.01 -14.23
CA ARG A 39 14.74 13.05 -14.84
C ARG A 39 14.53 14.17 -13.85
N ASP A 40 14.87 15.38 -14.24
CA ASP A 40 14.52 16.57 -13.50
C ASP A 40 13.07 16.97 -13.86
N GLY A 41 12.23 17.15 -12.83
CA GLY A 41 10.85 17.56 -13.01
C GLY A 41 10.75 18.98 -13.57
N LEU A 42 9.72 19.24 -14.37
CA LEU A 42 9.39 20.60 -14.78
C LEU A 42 8.93 21.42 -13.58
N GLU A 43 9.40 22.67 -13.47
CA GLU A 43 9.04 23.54 -12.35
C GLU A 43 7.74 24.32 -12.57
N GLY A 44 7.24 24.92 -11.50
CA GLY A 44 6.12 25.85 -11.52
C GLY A 44 4.78 25.21 -11.88
N THR A 45 3.85 26.05 -12.38
CA THR A 45 2.47 25.66 -12.71
C THR A 45 2.42 24.69 -13.90
N ILE A 46 3.30 24.91 -14.88
CA ILE A 46 3.38 24.05 -16.08
C ILE A 46 3.80 22.65 -15.68
N GLY A 47 4.83 22.53 -14.83
CA GLY A 47 5.27 21.24 -14.33
C GLY A 47 4.21 20.54 -13.48
N PHE A 48 3.46 21.28 -12.66
CA PHE A 48 2.34 20.72 -11.92
C PHE A 48 1.24 20.15 -12.85
N ALA A 49 0.86 20.90 -13.86
CA ALA A 49 -0.14 20.45 -14.84
C ALA A 49 0.35 19.24 -15.63
N HIS A 50 1.61 19.22 -16.01
CA HIS A 50 2.24 18.08 -16.68
C HIS A 50 2.18 16.82 -15.80
N ASP A 51 2.60 16.91 -14.53
CA ASP A 51 2.60 15.77 -13.60
C ASP A 51 1.17 15.28 -13.34
N LEU A 52 0.21 16.21 -13.20
CA LEU A 52 -1.20 15.87 -13.02
C LEU A 52 -1.80 15.14 -14.23
N VAL A 53 -1.30 15.37 -15.45
CA VAL A 53 -1.79 14.70 -16.67
C VAL A 53 -1.05 13.40 -16.93
N THR A 54 0.26 13.34 -16.65
CA THR A 54 1.11 12.22 -17.10
C THR A 54 1.42 11.19 -16.02
N ARG A 55 1.25 11.54 -14.72
CA ARG A 55 1.67 10.70 -13.59
C ARG A 55 0.45 10.12 -12.85
N ILE A 56 0.04 8.92 -13.21
CA ILE A 56 -1.13 8.23 -12.62
C ILE A 56 -1.02 8.16 -11.09
N GLY A 57 0.13 7.79 -10.54
CA GLY A 57 0.32 7.73 -9.09
C GLY A 57 0.14 9.07 -8.40
N PHE A 58 0.55 10.17 -9.02
CA PHE A 58 0.31 11.51 -8.51
C PHE A 58 -1.17 11.91 -8.60
N GLN A 59 -1.86 11.55 -9.69
CA GLN A 59 -3.31 11.74 -9.82
C GLN A 59 -4.07 11.03 -8.69
N ILE A 60 -3.70 9.78 -8.37
CA ILE A 60 -4.29 9.01 -7.28
C ILE A 60 -4.07 9.72 -5.93
N LEU A 61 -2.85 10.23 -5.68
CA LEU A 61 -2.56 10.98 -4.45
C LEU A 61 -3.38 12.26 -4.38
N VAL A 62 -3.47 13.04 -5.45
CA VAL A 62 -4.30 14.26 -5.49
C VAL A 62 -5.77 13.94 -5.22
N ALA A 63 -6.30 12.88 -5.83
CA ALA A 63 -7.68 12.42 -5.59
C ALA A 63 -7.87 11.96 -4.13
N TYR A 64 -6.89 11.25 -3.54
CA TYR A 64 -6.89 10.88 -2.13
C TYR A 64 -6.84 12.13 -1.23
N ARG A 65 -6.02 13.14 -1.52
CA ARG A 65 -5.97 14.39 -0.75
C ARG A 65 -7.31 15.13 -0.79
N ALA A 66 -7.96 15.18 -1.96
CA ALA A 66 -9.32 15.73 -2.09
C ALA A 66 -10.34 14.92 -1.26
N MET A 67 -10.24 13.61 -1.27
CA MET A 67 -11.08 12.74 -0.44
C MET A 67 -10.88 13.04 1.06
N ARG A 68 -9.65 13.18 1.53
CA ARG A 68 -9.32 13.58 2.91
C ARG A 68 -9.84 14.98 3.25
N PHE A 69 -9.75 15.93 2.33
CA PHE A 69 -10.35 17.24 2.50
C PHE A 69 -11.86 17.14 2.79
N PHE A 70 -12.60 16.28 2.09
CA PHE A 70 -14.03 16.10 2.35
C PHE A 70 -14.31 15.47 3.73
N VAL A 71 -13.44 14.55 4.19
CA VAL A 71 -13.52 14.02 5.56
C VAL A 71 -13.35 15.14 6.58
N ASP A 72 -12.31 15.95 6.44
CA ASP A 72 -11.96 17.01 7.40
C ASP A 72 -12.95 18.17 7.36
N ALA A 73 -13.49 18.48 6.19
CA ALA A 73 -14.57 19.46 5.99
C ALA A 73 -15.95 18.93 6.40
N ARG A 74 -16.06 17.66 6.81
CA ARG A 74 -17.30 16.98 7.22
C ARG A 74 -18.41 17.08 6.16
N VAL A 75 -18.05 16.85 4.90
CA VAL A 75 -19.02 16.80 3.80
C VAL A 75 -19.59 15.38 3.70
N PRO A 76 -20.89 15.18 3.99
CA PRO A 76 -21.46 13.83 4.00
C PRO A 76 -21.41 13.21 2.60
N LEU A 77 -21.15 11.89 2.53
CA LEU A 77 -21.09 11.06 1.33
C LEU A 77 -19.96 11.41 0.32
N ALA A 78 -19.38 12.62 0.37
CA ALA A 78 -18.32 13.01 -0.56
C ALA A 78 -17.07 12.13 -0.48
N PRO A 79 -16.58 11.72 0.71
CA PRO A 79 -15.44 10.79 0.81
C PRO A 79 -15.72 9.44 0.14
N GLN A 80 -16.93 8.91 0.32
CA GLN A 80 -17.33 7.63 -0.28
C GLN A 80 -17.42 7.71 -1.81
N ILE A 81 -17.97 8.82 -2.32
CA ILE A 81 -18.03 9.07 -3.77
C ILE A 81 -16.60 9.20 -4.33
N ALA A 82 -15.74 9.96 -3.68
CA ALA A 82 -14.34 10.13 -4.08
C ALA A 82 -13.57 8.79 -4.08
N SER A 83 -13.73 7.96 -3.04
CA SER A 83 -13.12 6.63 -2.98
C SER A 83 -13.60 5.73 -4.13
N ARG A 84 -14.91 5.73 -4.42
CA ARG A 84 -15.46 4.98 -5.56
C ARG A 84 -14.94 5.50 -6.89
N SER A 85 -14.79 6.82 -7.04
CA SER A 85 -14.23 7.42 -8.25
C SER A 85 -12.77 6.98 -8.46
N ILE A 86 -11.95 6.96 -7.41
CA ILE A 86 -10.57 6.44 -7.48
C ILE A 86 -10.59 4.98 -7.97
N ARG A 87 -11.48 4.15 -7.42
CA ARG A 87 -11.60 2.75 -7.82
C ARG A 87 -11.99 2.56 -9.28
N HIS A 88 -12.96 3.34 -9.77
CA HIS A 88 -13.43 3.21 -11.16
C HIS A 88 -12.48 3.82 -12.19
N VAL A 89 -11.83 4.93 -11.87
CA VAL A 89 -10.93 5.63 -12.80
C VAL A 89 -9.54 4.99 -12.85
N TYR A 90 -9.00 4.62 -11.67
CA TYR A 90 -7.60 4.17 -11.56
C TYR A 90 -7.46 2.68 -11.23
N GLY A 91 -8.56 1.96 -10.99
CA GLY A 91 -8.49 0.57 -10.54
C GLY A 91 -7.81 0.40 -9.17
N SER A 92 -7.82 1.45 -8.34
CA SER A 92 -7.18 1.47 -7.02
C SER A 92 -8.21 1.65 -5.94
N ASP A 93 -8.11 0.87 -4.86
CA ASP A 93 -9.06 0.92 -3.74
C ASP A 93 -8.41 1.50 -2.49
N ILE A 94 -8.52 2.80 -2.30
CA ILE A 94 -8.02 3.48 -1.11
C ILE A 94 -9.21 3.88 -0.24
N HIS A 95 -9.23 3.34 0.99
CA HIS A 95 -10.28 3.69 1.95
C HIS A 95 -10.09 5.13 2.45
N TRP A 96 -11.19 5.85 2.67
CA TRP A 96 -11.15 7.26 3.10
C TRP A 96 -10.58 7.47 4.51
N ASP A 97 -10.60 6.43 5.38
CA ASP A 97 -10.00 6.48 6.72
C ASP A 97 -8.52 6.04 6.71
N ALA A 98 -8.00 5.51 5.61
CA ALA A 98 -6.57 5.22 5.48
C ALA A 98 -5.74 6.47 5.78
N GLN A 99 -4.59 6.30 6.40
CA GLN A 99 -3.70 7.40 6.76
C GLN A 99 -2.44 7.35 5.91
N ILE A 100 -2.39 8.17 4.88
CA ILE A 100 -1.20 8.32 4.02
C ILE A 100 -0.63 9.72 4.27
N GLU A 101 0.56 9.78 4.86
CA GLU A 101 1.24 11.04 5.12
C GLU A 101 1.61 11.78 3.82
N PRO A 102 1.75 13.12 3.88
CA PRO A 102 2.32 13.87 2.77
C PRO A 102 3.76 13.44 2.47
N GLY A 103 4.14 13.48 1.17
CA GLY A 103 5.46 13.05 0.72
C GLY A 103 5.59 11.53 0.52
N VAL A 104 4.50 10.86 0.20
CA VAL A 104 4.49 9.48 -0.27
C VAL A 104 4.53 9.46 -1.80
N VAL A 105 5.14 8.44 -2.40
CA VAL A 105 5.14 8.23 -3.84
C VAL A 105 4.35 6.97 -4.19
N ILE A 106 3.42 7.09 -5.13
CA ILE A 106 2.76 5.95 -5.76
C ILE A 106 3.32 5.81 -7.18
N VAL A 107 3.91 4.65 -7.46
CA VAL A 107 4.47 4.34 -8.79
C VAL A 107 3.47 3.46 -9.54
N HIS A 108 2.97 3.96 -10.68
CA HIS A 108 1.91 3.36 -11.51
C HIS A 108 0.53 3.29 -10.82
N GLY A 109 0.43 2.79 -9.62
CA GLY A 109 -0.72 2.84 -8.72
C GLY A 109 -1.91 1.94 -9.05
N MET A 110 -2.03 1.39 -10.24
CA MET A 110 -3.14 0.49 -10.61
C MET A 110 -3.16 -0.75 -9.71
N GLY A 111 -4.35 -1.17 -9.27
CA GLY A 111 -4.50 -2.32 -8.39
C GLY A 111 -4.01 -2.11 -6.95
N LEU A 112 -3.65 -0.88 -6.57
CA LEU A 112 -3.28 -0.56 -5.19
C LEU A 112 -4.52 -0.67 -4.29
N ALA A 113 -4.43 -1.45 -3.21
CA ALA A 113 -5.48 -1.59 -2.22
C ALA A 113 -4.99 -1.18 -0.83
N VAL A 114 -5.63 -0.18 -0.21
CA VAL A 114 -5.24 0.34 1.11
C VAL A 114 -6.46 0.35 2.03
N SER A 115 -6.42 -0.48 3.07
CA SER A 115 -7.51 -0.63 4.03
C SER A 115 -7.63 0.57 4.98
N SER A 116 -8.78 0.68 5.65
CA SER A 116 -9.13 1.81 6.53
C SER A 116 -8.16 2.06 7.67
N ALA A 117 -7.57 1.01 8.23
CA ALA A 117 -6.66 1.11 9.36
C ALA A 117 -5.17 1.18 8.95
N ALA A 118 -4.88 1.12 7.65
CA ALA A 118 -3.50 1.19 7.16
C ALA A 118 -2.89 2.58 7.34
N ARG A 119 -1.60 2.60 7.68
CA ARG A 119 -0.81 3.82 7.80
C ARG A 119 0.40 3.75 6.88
N VAL A 120 0.68 4.83 6.18
CA VAL A 120 1.83 4.98 5.30
C VAL A 120 2.52 6.29 5.63
N GLU A 121 3.74 6.22 6.11
CA GLU A 121 4.51 7.39 6.52
C GLU A 121 5.27 8.01 5.33
N ARG A 122 5.72 9.25 5.56
CA ARG A 122 6.49 10.05 4.61
C ARG A 122 7.67 9.28 3.99
N GLY A 123 7.95 9.54 2.73
CA GLY A 123 9.06 8.93 2.00
C GLY A 123 8.79 7.52 1.51
N ALA A 124 7.69 6.91 1.94
CA ALA A 124 7.36 5.58 1.47
C ALA A 124 7.02 5.59 -0.03
N ILE A 125 7.41 4.51 -0.72
CA ILE A 125 7.16 4.30 -2.14
C ILE A 125 6.33 3.03 -2.31
N LEU A 126 5.14 3.18 -2.88
CA LEU A 126 4.22 2.06 -3.16
C LEU A 126 4.11 1.84 -4.67
N PHE A 127 4.33 0.61 -5.10
CA PHE A 127 4.18 0.24 -6.50
C PHE A 127 2.76 -0.29 -6.80
N GLN A 128 2.48 -0.56 -8.09
CA GLN A 128 1.21 -1.12 -8.53
C GLN A 128 0.92 -2.49 -7.88
N ASN A 129 -0.36 -2.84 -7.75
CA ASN A 129 -0.85 -4.09 -7.19
C ASN A 129 -0.37 -4.36 -5.75
N VAL A 130 0.05 -3.34 -5.02
CA VAL A 130 0.35 -3.47 -3.59
C VAL A 130 -0.94 -3.54 -2.80
N THR A 131 -1.01 -4.45 -1.83
CA THR A 131 -2.14 -4.56 -0.90
C THR A 131 -1.68 -4.31 0.53
N LEU A 132 -2.28 -3.33 1.19
CA LEU A 132 -2.17 -3.07 2.62
C LEU A 132 -3.49 -3.50 3.28
N GLY A 133 -3.60 -4.77 3.61
CA GLY A 133 -4.85 -5.43 4.00
C GLY A 133 -5.04 -5.51 5.51
N MET A 134 -6.30 -5.38 5.95
CA MET A 134 -6.67 -5.64 7.34
C MET A 134 -6.83 -7.16 7.57
N SER A 135 -6.39 -7.63 8.73
CA SER A 135 -6.61 -9.00 9.20
C SER A 135 -6.58 -9.06 10.72
N VAL A 136 -6.98 -10.21 11.25
CA VAL A 136 -6.85 -10.50 12.68
C VAL A 136 -5.58 -11.32 12.89
N ASP A 137 -4.74 -10.87 13.80
CA ASP A 137 -3.58 -11.65 14.22
C ASP A 137 -4.04 -12.96 14.87
N PRO A 138 -3.55 -14.13 14.43
CA PRO A 138 -4.03 -15.41 14.90
C PRO A 138 -3.67 -15.70 16.38
N VAL A 139 -2.63 -15.07 16.90
CA VAL A 139 -2.14 -15.30 18.27
C VAL A 139 -2.77 -14.28 19.23
N THR A 140 -2.59 -12.99 18.93
CA THR A 140 -3.07 -11.91 19.83
C THR A 140 -4.56 -11.62 19.67
N ARG A 141 -5.22 -12.11 18.60
CA ARG A 141 -6.61 -11.84 18.23
C ARG A 141 -6.90 -10.36 17.98
N VAL A 142 -5.88 -9.54 17.81
CA VAL A 142 -6.00 -8.12 17.47
C VAL A 142 -6.24 -7.94 15.98
N ALA A 143 -7.30 -7.19 15.64
CA ALA A 143 -7.54 -6.78 14.26
C ALA A 143 -6.72 -5.53 13.94
N GLY A 144 -6.13 -5.48 12.75
CA GLY A 144 -5.37 -4.31 12.32
C GLY A 144 -4.90 -4.41 10.88
N ALA A 145 -4.26 -3.36 10.44
CA ALA A 145 -3.68 -3.23 9.11
C ALA A 145 -2.22 -2.77 9.21
N PRO A 146 -1.45 -2.89 8.13
CA PRO A 146 -0.04 -2.56 8.14
C PRO A 146 0.24 -1.09 8.44
N VAL A 147 1.31 -0.86 9.21
CA VAL A 147 2.01 0.42 9.31
C VAL A 147 3.26 0.33 8.46
N VAL A 148 3.34 1.14 7.43
CA VAL A 148 4.51 1.29 6.57
C VAL A 148 5.25 2.54 7.02
N GLU A 149 6.36 2.35 7.71
CA GLU A 149 7.14 3.48 8.25
C GLU A 149 7.86 4.26 7.14
N ARG A 150 8.52 5.37 7.56
CA ARG A 150 9.17 6.29 6.63
C ARG A 150 10.22 5.62 5.75
N ASP A 151 10.30 6.10 4.51
CA ASP A 151 11.31 5.70 3.51
C ASP A 151 11.28 4.20 3.16
N VAL A 152 10.17 3.50 3.43
CA VAL A 152 9.98 2.11 3.05
C VAL A 152 9.60 2.00 1.58
N HIS A 153 10.20 1.04 0.88
CA HIS A 153 9.82 0.71 -0.49
C HIS A 153 9.03 -0.60 -0.51
N VAL A 154 7.82 -0.57 -1.06
CA VAL A 154 6.99 -1.77 -1.22
C VAL A 154 6.84 -2.08 -2.70
N GLY A 155 7.55 -3.12 -3.15
CA GLY A 155 7.61 -3.56 -4.54
C GLY A 155 6.27 -4.08 -5.09
N ALA A 156 6.16 -4.06 -6.41
CA ALA A 156 4.93 -4.40 -7.14
C ALA A 156 4.37 -5.77 -6.77
N GLY A 157 3.05 -5.86 -6.66
CA GLY A 157 2.34 -7.11 -6.36
C GLY A 157 2.51 -7.61 -4.93
N SER A 158 3.20 -6.87 -4.06
CA SER A 158 3.39 -7.31 -2.68
C SER A 158 2.12 -7.12 -1.85
N THR A 159 1.88 -8.09 -0.96
CA THR A 159 0.71 -8.13 -0.08
C THR A 159 1.17 -8.12 1.37
N LEU A 160 0.84 -7.06 2.10
CA LEU A 160 1.11 -6.88 3.51
C LEU A 160 -0.21 -6.95 4.25
N ILE A 161 -0.34 -7.88 5.22
CA ILE A 161 -1.64 -8.13 5.87
C ILE A 161 -1.52 -8.24 7.38
N GLY A 162 -2.44 -7.59 8.07
CA GLY A 162 -2.61 -7.65 9.51
C GLY A 162 -1.93 -6.53 10.26
N PRO A 163 -1.96 -6.56 11.62
CA PRO A 163 -1.39 -5.55 12.48
C PRO A 163 0.14 -5.68 12.55
N ILE A 164 0.80 -5.41 11.43
CA ILE A 164 2.25 -5.52 11.26
C ILE A 164 2.87 -4.14 11.02
N THR A 165 4.13 -3.99 11.37
CA THR A 165 4.94 -2.82 11.07
C THR A 165 6.06 -3.18 10.11
N ILE A 166 6.19 -2.44 9.02
CA ILE A 166 7.37 -2.49 8.16
C ILE A 166 8.26 -1.34 8.58
N GLY A 167 9.37 -1.68 9.23
CA GLY A 167 10.27 -0.71 9.84
C GLY A 167 10.96 0.19 8.81
N ALA A 168 11.28 1.41 9.24
CA ALA A 168 11.78 2.49 8.41
C ALA A 168 12.97 2.06 7.52
N ARG A 169 13.06 2.63 6.32
CA ARG A 169 14.13 2.41 5.32
C ARG A 169 14.23 0.96 4.83
N SER A 170 13.27 0.12 5.16
CA SER A 170 13.23 -1.26 4.65
C SER A 170 12.75 -1.32 3.21
N LYS A 171 13.14 -2.36 2.52
CA LYS A 171 12.74 -2.64 1.16
C LYS A 171 12.07 -4.00 1.08
N VAL A 172 10.81 -4.03 0.66
CA VAL A 172 10.07 -5.24 0.30
C VAL A 172 10.16 -5.37 -1.23
N THR A 173 10.75 -6.44 -1.73
CA THR A 173 10.84 -6.68 -3.18
C THR A 173 9.47 -7.06 -3.76
N ALA A 174 9.38 -7.20 -5.08
CA ALA A 174 8.11 -7.52 -5.73
C ALA A 174 7.56 -8.91 -5.32
N ASN A 175 6.23 -9.02 -5.31
CA ASN A 175 5.50 -10.29 -5.06
C ASN A 175 5.77 -10.92 -3.69
N CYS A 176 6.13 -10.13 -2.69
CA CYS A 176 6.26 -10.62 -1.32
C CYS A 176 4.90 -10.73 -0.63
N PHE A 177 4.70 -11.79 0.14
CA PHE A 177 3.58 -11.93 1.05
C PHE A 177 4.05 -11.82 2.49
N VAL A 178 3.69 -10.73 3.18
CA VAL A 178 4.20 -10.37 4.50
C VAL A 178 3.07 -10.35 5.53
N ARG A 179 3.22 -11.13 6.60
CA ARG A 179 2.27 -11.21 7.73
C ARG A 179 2.94 -11.03 9.10
N THR A 180 4.21 -10.70 9.11
CA THR A 180 4.99 -10.46 10.33
C THR A 180 5.67 -9.11 10.26
N SER A 181 5.86 -8.46 11.40
CA SER A 181 6.57 -7.19 11.44
C SER A 181 8.02 -7.35 11.01
N ILE A 182 8.52 -6.35 10.29
CA ILE A 182 9.88 -6.30 9.73
C ILE A 182 10.63 -5.18 10.46
N PRO A 183 11.84 -5.44 11.00
CA PRO A 183 12.67 -4.40 11.59
C PRO A 183 13.06 -3.33 10.56
N ALA A 184 13.47 -2.15 11.05
CA ALA A 184 14.05 -1.11 10.19
C ALA A 184 15.30 -1.62 9.45
N ASP A 185 15.62 -0.97 8.32
CA ASP A 185 16.82 -1.23 7.51
C ASP A 185 16.92 -2.67 6.98
N SER A 186 15.77 -3.31 6.72
CA SER A 186 15.68 -4.72 6.29
C SER A 186 15.39 -4.83 4.79
N LEU A 187 15.89 -5.91 4.18
CA LEU A 187 15.51 -6.35 2.85
C LEU A 187 14.64 -7.61 2.97
N VAL A 188 13.44 -7.55 2.36
CA VAL A 188 12.50 -8.67 2.29
C VAL A 188 12.41 -9.12 0.84
N GLU A 189 12.69 -10.39 0.58
CA GLU A 189 12.70 -10.95 -0.77
C GLU A 189 11.71 -12.10 -0.89
N ALA A 190 11.06 -12.18 -2.04
CA ALA A 190 10.23 -13.32 -2.39
C ALA A 190 11.12 -14.54 -2.69
N PRO A 191 10.68 -15.77 -2.41
CA PRO A 191 11.41 -16.98 -2.77
C PRO A 191 11.73 -17.02 -4.27
N ALA A 192 12.91 -17.48 -4.62
CA ALA A 192 13.27 -17.71 -6.02
C ALA A 192 12.31 -18.73 -6.66
N PRO A 193 11.97 -18.56 -7.95
CA PRO A 193 11.10 -19.49 -8.63
C PRO A 193 11.76 -20.87 -8.76
N ILE A 194 10.99 -21.93 -8.56
CA ILE A 194 11.45 -23.30 -8.83
C ILE A 194 11.35 -23.53 -10.34
N VAL A 195 12.50 -23.75 -10.96
CA VAL A 195 12.59 -24.06 -12.39
C VAL A 195 12.71 -25.58 -12.57
N SER A 196 11.75 -26.17 -13.26
CA SER A 196 11.76 -27.62 -13.58
C SER A 196 11.66 -27.82 -15.10
N PRO A 197 12.31 -28.84 -15.67
CA PRO A 197 12.13 -29.21 -17.08
C PRO A 197 10.67 -29.46 -17.39
N ARG A 198 10.23 -29.07 -18.61
CA ARG A 198 8.85 -29.20 -19.07
C ARG A 198 8.46 -30.66 -19.09
N GLY A 199 8.31 -31.49 -18.66
CA GLY A 199 7.98 -32.93 -18.57
C GLY A 199 8.21 -33.55 -17.18
N ALA A 200 8.81 -32.80 -16.28
CA ALA A 200 9.01 -33.30 -14.92
C ALA A 200 7.70 -33.40 -14.14
N ARG A 201 6.73 -32.52 -14.43
CA ARG A 201 5.39 -32.55 -13.82
C ARG A 201 4.55 -33.72 -14.30
N ASP A 202 4.66 -34.13 -15.55
CA ASP A 202 3.92 -35.27 -16.09
C ASP A 202 4.37 -36.57 -15.44
N ARG A 203 5.65 -36.69 -15.11
CA ARG A 203 6.20 -37.83 -14.33
C ARG A 203 5.74 -37.85 -12.89
N LEU A 204 5.52 -36.70 -12.27
CA LEU A 204 4.98 -36.62 -10.90
C LEU A 204 3.47 -36.89 -10.87
N ALA A 205 2.75 -36.51 -11.93
CA ALA A 205 1.32 -36.80 -12.06
C ALA A 205 1.03 -38.26 -12.43
N SER A 206 1.98 -38.94 -13.10
CA SER A 206 1.92 -40.35 -13.46
C SER A 206 2.53 -41.27 -12.39
N ALA A 207 3.11 -40.74 -11.34
CA ALA A 207 3.50 -41.55 -10.19
C ALA A 207 2.24 -42.14 -9.54
N PRO A 208 2.20 -43.46 -9.25
CA PRO A 208 1.04 -44.08 -8.62
C PRO A 208 0.69 -43.30 -7.35
N SER A 209 -0.56 -42.83 -7.27
CA SER A 209 -1.07 -42.17 -6.08
C SER A 209 -0.81 -43.11 -4.91
N GLY A 210 0.01 -42.68 -3.94
CA GLY A 210 0.37 -43.49 -2.77
C GLY A 210 -0.81 -43.76 -1.83
N ARG A 211 -1.82 -44.48 -2.36
CA ARG A 211 -2.96 -44.97 -1.59
C ARG A 211 -2.65 -46.34 -0.95
N ASP A 212 -1.43 -46.85 -1.13
CA ASP A 212 -0.95 -48.05 -0.44
C ASP A 212 -0.04 -47.69 0.75
N VAL A 213 -0.46 -46.72 1.56
CA VAL A 213 0.05 -46.63 2.93
C VAL A 213 -0.77 -47.65 3.73
N PRO A 214 -0.19 -48.75 4.18
CA PRO A 214 -0.89 -49.70 5.03
C PRO A 214 -1.42 -48.97 6.28
N PRO A 215 -2.63 -49.32 6.75
CA PRO A 215 -3.21 -48.68 7.92
C PRO A 215 -2.22 -48.77 9.10
N ARG A 216 -1.91 -47.61 9.71
CA ARG A 216 -1.11 -47.59 10.96
C ARG A 216 -1.76 -48.49 11.97
N GLN A 217 -1.06 -49.50 12.43
CA GLN A 217 -1.51 -50.34 13.53
C GLN A 217 -1.64 -49.49 14.80
N PRO A 218 -2.72 -49.61 15.56
CA PRO A 218 -2.98 -48.78 16.74
C PRO A 218 -2.26 -49.38 17.98
N ASN A 219 -0.95 -49.43 18.03
CA ASN A 219 -0.24 -49.78 19.26
C ASN A 219 1.25 -49.49 19.10
N ASP A 220 1.66 -48.25 19.30
CA ASP A 220 3.05 -47.91 19.61
C ASP A 220 3.14 -46.63 20.46
N PHE A 221 2.34 -46.60 21.52
CA PHE A 221 2.55 -45.68 22.65
C PHE A 221 2.67 -46.51 23.94
N SER A 222 3.77 -47.25 24.07
CA SER A 222 4.21 -47.76 25.37
C SER A 222 5.72 -48.03 25.32
N LYS A 223 6.48 -46.95 25.59
CA LYS A 223 7.65 -46.99 26.48
C LYS A 223 8.20 -45.58 26.64
#